data_1c62ef5708a9a90dde3daeeb15bbe657
#
_entry.id   1c62ef5708a9a90dde3daeeb15bbe657
#
_cell.length_a   1.000
_cell.length_b   1.000
_cell.length_c   1.000
_cell.angle_alpha   90.00
_cell.angle_beta   90.00
_cell.angle_gamma   90.00
#
_symmetry.space_group_name_H-M   'P 1'
#
loop_
_entity.id
_entity.type
_entity.pdbx_description
1 polymer ?
#
loop_
_entity_poly.entity_id
_entity_poly.type
_entity_poly.pdbx_seq_one_letter_code
_entity_poly.pdbx_strand_id
1 'polypeptide(L)'
;MDERSSLLSLLAPFSTTERLRKFFVTAVLRPMSSDPAALVVFARLPIPGKAKTRLAKDVGDANAAEFYARMAERIFTVTSRCERISSRTVFFSERGEEDGIRRWLQGKRRTRALDPRAASWADIRLEPQAGGGDLGERMRRALDHALSRGGSDGGPCAKAIVIGTDIPSLDAKHVDRAVTLLDTHDAVFGPAVDGGYYLLGVRASTSKSGTDGGAGPGAVSGGAGSGGGGAGPGAAHPAMFTDIPWSTGTVLVDSLRACDANGVAYAPVASMERLRDVDAADDVYAWIECRFDRSADTGVYVPNELADAGWDLLRDSGHGCTEPHRDDTRLPD
;
A
#
# COMPACT_ATOMS: atom_id res chain seq x y z
N MET A 1 29.56 -47.08 -8.77
CA MET A 1 28.93 -46.38 -9.92
C MET A 1 27.66 -45.75 -9.43
N ASP A 2 27.64 -44.49 -9.50
CA ASP A 2 27.01 -43.49 -8.65
C ASP A 2 25.57 -43.16 -9.10
N GLU A 3 24.60 -43.56 -8.29
CA GLU A 3 23.17 -43.26 -8.51
C GLU A 3 22.81 -41.77 -8.22
N ARG A 4 23.78 -40.94 -7.81
CA ARG A 4 23.57 -39.51 -7.53
C ARG A 4 23.57 -38.62 -8.77
N SER A 5 24.06 -39.12 -9.91
CA SER A 5 24.14 -38.32 -11.15
C SER A 5 22.85 -38.29 -11.96
N SER A 6 21.86 -39.15 -11.66
CA SER A 6 20.66 -39.31 -12.49
C SER A 6 19.48 -38.46 -12.03
N LEU A 7 19.50 -37.91 -10.82
CA LEU A 7 18.41 -37.05 -10.27
C LEU A 7 18.60 -35.55 -10.52
N LEU A 8 19.78 -35.15 -10.97
CA LEU A 8 20.08 -33.72 -11.23
C LEU A 8 19.74 -33.27 -12.67
N SER A 9 19.43 -34.24 -13.56
CA SER A 9 19.10 -33.90 -14.96
C SER A 9 17.61 -33.66 -15.25
N LEU A 10 16.73 -33.86 -14.28
CA LEU A 10 15.27 -33.73 -14.45
C LEU A 10 14.66 -32.44 -13.85
N LEU A 11 15.47 -31.56 -13.25
CA LEU A 11 15.00 -30.32 -12.60
C LEU A 11 15.53 -29.03 -13.23
N ALA A 12 15.96 -29.04 -14.47
CA ALA A 12 16.45 -27.82 -15.13
C ALA A 12 15.69 -27.45 -16.40
N PRO A 13 14.84 -26.46 -16.32
CA PRO A 13 14.90 -25.44 -17.34
C PRO A 13 15.30 -24.10 -16.70
N PHE A 14 16.50 -23.64 -16.99
CA PHE A 14 17.15 -22.40 -16.62
C PHE A 14 18.05 -22.47 -15.39
N SER A 15 19.35 -22.38 -15.63
CA SER A 15 20.36 -22.29 -14.60
C SER A 15 20.16 -21.01 -13.78
N THR A 16 20.39 -21.08 -12.47
CA THR A 16 20.35 -19.94 -11.52
C THR A 16 21.18 -18.76 -12.04
N THR A 17 22.25 -19.04 -12.78
CA THR A 17 23.14 -18.06 -13.40
C THR A 17 22.46 -17.29 -14.55
N GLU A 18 21.58 -17.93 -15.30
CA GLU A 18 20.86 -17.29 -16.41
C GLU A 18 19.70 -16.43 -15.92
N ARG A 19 19.03 -16.83 -14.83
CA ARG A 19 18.06 -16.00 -14.11
C ARG A 19 18.75 -14.78 -13.51
N LEU A 20 19.88 -14.94 -12.85
CA LEU A 20 20.68 -13.83 -12.31
C LEU A 20 21.20 -12.93 -13.43
N ARG A 21 21.63 -13.48 -14.57
CA ARG A 21 22.12 -12.68 -15.71
C ARG A 21 21.00 -11.89 -16.37
N LYS A 22 19.80 -12.47 -16.58
CA LYS A 22 18.61 -11.74 -17.05
C LYS A 22 18.18 -10.68 -16.05
N PHE A 23 18.20 -11.00 -14.74
CA PHE A 23 17.89 -10.05 -13.68
C PHE A 23 18.89 -8.88 -13.65
N PHE A 24 20.19 -9.16 -13.71
CA PHE A 24 21.24 -8.14 -13.76
C PHE A 24 21.19 -7.30 -15.04
N VAL A 25 21.02 -7.92 -16.20
CA VAL A 25 20.96 -7.18 -17.47
C VAL A 25 19.70 -6.31 -17.56
N THR A 26 18.56 -6.78 -17.04
CA THR A 26 17.33 -5.97 -17.04
C THR A 26 17.38 -4.87 -15.98
N ALA A 27 18.00 -5.10 -14.83
CA ALA A 27 18.12 -4.12 -13.76
C ALA A 27 19.18 -3.02 -14.04
N VAL A 28 20.27 -3.38 -14.73
CA VAL A 28 21.39 -2.45 -14.99
C VAL A 28 21.13 -1.53 -16.19
N LEU A 29 20.20 -1.88 -17.08
CA LEU A 29 19.94 -1.11 -18.33
C LEU A 29 18.66 -0.24 -18.29
N ARG A 30 17.88 -0.27 -17.20
CA ARG A 30 16.79 0.71 -17.04
C ARG A 30 17.37 1.99 -16.42
N PRO A 31 17.35 3.14 -17.12
CA PRO A 31 17.67 4.41 -16.47
C PRO A 31 16.74 4.58 -15.28
N MET A 32 17.28 4.95 -14.11
CA MET A 32 16.46 5.27 -12.95
C MET A 32 15.50 6.41 -13.35
N SER A 33 14.23 6.08 -13.49
CA SER A 33 13.20 7.06 -13.81
C SER A 33 13.02 7.98 -12.60
N SER A 34 13.23 9.26 -12.77
CA SER A 34 12.92 10.27 -11.77
C SER A 34 11.42 10.57 -11.67
N ASP A 35 10.59 9.86 -12.46
CA ASP A 35 9.17 10.16 -12.56
C ASP A 35 8.49 9.98 -11.21
N PRO A 36 7.73 10.97 -10.77
CA PRO A 36 6.94 10.87 -9.55
C PRO A 36 5.81 9.86 -9.72
N ALA A 37 5.27 9.42 -8.58
CA ALA A 37 4.15 8.49 -8.53
C ALA A 37 2.86 9.20 -8.12
N ALA A 38 1.71 8.65 -8.53
CA ALA A 38 0.41 9.00 -7.97
C ALA A 38 0.15 8.20 -6.69
N LEU A 39 -0.34 8.85 -5.63
CA LEU A 39 -0.70 8.20 -4.38
C LEU A 39 -2.22 8.11 -4.23
N VAL A 40 -2.68 6.91 -4.01
CA VAL A 40 -4.06 6.55 -3.64
C VAL A 40 -4.11 6.25 -2.15
N VAL A 41 -5.00 6.89 -1.43
CA VAL A 41 -5.25 6.61 -0.01
C VAL A 41 -6.67 6.11 0.15
N PHE A 42 -6.84 4.86 0.56
CA PHE A 42 -8.14 4.31 0.90
C PHE A 42 -8.52 4.77 2.31
N ALA A 43 -9.59 5.53 2.41
CA ALA A 43 -10.08 6.05 3.67
C ALA A 43 -11.59 5.83 3.82
N ARG A 44 -12.04 5.89 5.05
CA ARG A 44 -13.45 5.86 5.45
C ARG A 44 -13.75 7.11 6.26
N LEU A 45 -14.98 7.60 6.19
CA LEU A 45 -15.41 8.65 7.10
C LEU A 45 -15.43 8.11 8.55
N PRO A 46 -14.83 8.82 9.54
CA PRO A 46 -14.79 8.39 10.93
C PRO A 46 -16.15 8.55 11.62
N ILE A 47 -17.10 7.67 11.27
CA ILE A 47 -18.45 7.66 11.83
C ILE A 47 -18.53 6.59 12.92
N PRO A 48 -18.97 6.93 14.15
CA PRO A 48 -19.23 5.96 15.21
C PRO A 48 -20.11 4.80 14.72
N GLY A 49 -19.73 3.57 15.03
CA GLY A 49 -20.40 2.34 14.60
C GLY A 49 -20.11 1.90 13.15
N LYS A 50 -19.41 2.73 12.34
CA LYS A 50 -19.01 2.37 10.98
C LYS A 50 -17.50 2.19 10.83
N ALA A 51 -16.70 2.92 11.61
CA ALA A 51 -15.24 2.84 11.58
C ALA A 51 -14.73 1.95 12.71
N LYS A 52 -13.77 1.05 12.42
CA LYS A 52 -13.10 0.19 13.42
C LYS A 52 -14.08 -0.57 14.33
N THR A 53 -15.02 -1.27 13.74
CA THR A 53 -16.09 -1.99 14.49
C THR A 53 -15.54 -3.11 15.38
N ARG A 54 -14.34 -3.66 15.12
CA ARG A 54 -13.69 -4.62 16.01
C ARG A 54 -13.18 -3.91 17.25
N LEU A 55 -12.43 -2.83 17.08
CA LEU A 55 -11.95 -1.98 18.18
C LEU A 55 -13.12 -1.41 19.00
N ALA A 56 -14.22 -1.03 18.34
CA ALA A 56 -15.40 -0.48 18.98
C ALA A 56 -16.05 -1.42 19.99
N LYS A 57 -15.86 -2.74 19.86
CA LYS A 57 -16.38 -3.72 20.85
C LYS A 57 -15.75 -3.54 22.23
N ASP A 58 -14.48 -3.11 22.25
CA ASP A 58 -13.71 -2.96 23.49
C ASP A 58 -13.77 -1.54 24.03
N VAL A 59 -13.74 -0.53 23.15
CA VAL A 59 -13.59 0.88 23.54
C VAL A 59 -14.83 1.75 23.27
N GLY A 60 -15.86 1.19 22.66
CA GLY A 60 -17.07 1.90 22.24
C GLY A 60 -16.92 2.61 20.90
N ASP A 61 -18.06 2.83 20.23
CA ASP A 61 -18.14 3.32 18.85
C ASP A 61 -17.50 4.71 18.67
N ALA A 62 -17.76 5.62 19.62
CA ALA A 62 -17.27 7.00 19.54
C ALA A 62 -15.74 7.06 19.66
N ASN A 63 -15.17 6.34 20.61
CA ASN A 63 -13.74 6.28 20.87
C ASN A 63 -12.99 5.60 19.71
N ALA A 64 -13.53 4.50 19.19
CA ALA A 64 -12.95 3.81 18.03
C ALA A 64 -12.93 4.71 16.78
N ALA A 65 -14.01 5.46 16.53
CA ALA A 65 -14.09 6.39 15.41
C ALA A 65 -13.11 7.57 15.56
N GLU A 66 -12.98 8.14 16.77
CA GLU A 66 -12.02 9.21 17.05
C GLU A 66 -10.58 8.75 16.89
N PHE A 67 -10.23 7.55 17.40
CA PHE A 67 -8.89 6.98 17.25
C PHE A 67 -8.57 6.72 15.78
N TYR A 68 -9.52 6.17 15.03
CA TYR A 68 -9.38 6.01 13.58
C TYR A 68 -9.15 7.36 12.87
N ALA A 69 -9.89 8.41 13.26
CA ALA A 69 -9.72 9.73 12.68
C ALA A 69 -8.27 10.23 12.88
N ARG A 70 -7.72 10.07 14.08
CA ARG A 70 -6.32 10.45 14.38
C ARG A 70 -5.30 9.66 13.56
N MET A 71 -5.51 8.34 13.42
CA MET A 71 -4.64 7.51 12.55
C MET A 71 -4.67 7.99 11.10
N ALA A 72 -5.87 8.19 10.54
CA ALA A 72 -6.02 8.64 9.15
C ALA A 72 -5.41 10.03 8.92
N GLU A 73 -5.63 10.97 9.86
CA GLU A 73 -5.03 12.30 9.82
C GLU A 73 -3.50 12.27 9.85
N ARG A 74 -2.93 11.34 10.63
CA ARG A 74 -1.50 11.10 10.60
C ARG A 74 -1.04 10.64 9.22
N ILE A 75 -1.74 9.67 8.60
CA ILE A 75 -1.41 9.19 7.25
C ILE A 75 -1.45 10.33 6.22
N PHE A 76 -2.48 11.16 6.25
CA PHE A 76 -2.54 12.33 5.37
C PHE A 76 -1.37 13.30 5.60
N THR A 77 -0.96 13.46 6.86
CA THR A 77 0.17 14.33 7.22
C THR A 77 1.49 13.78 6.72
N VAL A 78 1.80 12.51 7.00
CA VAL A 78 3.08 11.93 6.61
C VAL A 78 3.19 11.81 5.09
N THR A 79 2.11 11.46 4.42
CA THR A 79 2.11 11.36 2.95
C THR A 79 2.22 12.72 2.26
N SER A 80 1.85 13.82 2.94
CA SER A 80 2.07 15.16 2.41
C SER A 80 3.56 15.54 2.32
N ARG A 81 4.42 14.82 3.03
CA ARG A 81 5.88 15.03 3.05
C ARG A 81 6.63 14.18 2.03
N CYS A 82 5.94 13.27 1.32
CA CYS A 82 6.58 12.45 0.29
C CYS A 82 7.06 13.31 -0.87
N GLU A 83 8.33 13.22 -1.20
CA GLU A 83 8.98 14.06 -2.21
C GLU A 83 8.71 13.57 -3.63
N ARG A 84 8.46 12.27 -3.80
CA ARG A 84 8.29 11.63 -5.11
C ARG A 84 6.83 11.36 -5.48
N ILE A 85 5.89 12.07 -4.86
CA ILE A 85 4.45 11.96 -5.15
C ILE A 85 3.97 13.20 -5.89
N SER A 86 3.47 13.00 -7.13
CA SER A 86 2.94 14.07 -8.00
C SER A 86 1.52 14.48 -7.64
N SER A 87 0.71 13.52 -7.21
CA SER A 87 -0.70 13.76 -6.87
C SER A 87 -1.18 12.82 -5.78
N ARG A 88 -2.20 13.25 -5.05
CA ARG A 88 -2.83 12.49 -3.97
C ARG A 88 -4.33 12.43 -4.18
N THR A 89 -4.89 11.22 -4.17
CA THR A 89 -6.32 11.00 -4.28
C THR A 89 -6.79 10.14 -3.11
N VAL A 90 -7.75 10.64 -2.34
CA VAL A 90 -8.43 9.87 -1.31
C VAL A 90 -9.64 9.19 -1.94
N PHE A 91 -9.61 7.86 -1.94
CA PHE A 91 -10.74 7.03 -2.33
C PHE A 91 -11.54 6.65 -1.09
N PHE A 92 -12.73 7.20 -0.96
CA PHE A 92 -13.59 6.98 0.21
C PHE A 92 -14.60 5.86 -0.01
N SER A 93 -14.98 5.17 1.07
CA SER A 93 -15.65 3.87 1.01
C SER A 93 -17.08 3.90 0.46
N GLU A 94 -17.85 4.97 0.69
CA GLU A 94 -19.27 5.01 0.34
C GLU A 94 -19.60 6.25 -0.49
N ARG A 95 -20.40 6.04 -1.55
CA ARG A 95 -20.97 7.16 -2.33
C ARG A 95 -21.86 8.01 -1.43
N GLY A 96 -21.75 9.32 -1.56
CA GLY A 96 -22.50 10.28 -0.74
C GLY A 96 -21.74 10.77 0.51
N GLU A 97 -20.58 10.19 0.83
CA GLU A 97 -19.73 10.66 1.93
C GLU A 97 -18.78 11.82 1.53
N GLU A 98 -18.75 12.21 0.27
CA GLU A 98 -17.80 13.21 -0.25
C GLU A 98 -17.82 14.51 0.57
N ASP A 99 -19.00 15.07 0.85
CA ASP A 99 -19.13 16.29 1.64
C ASP A 99 -18.67 16.10 3.09
N GLY A 100 -18.89 14.92 3.66
CA GLY A 100 -18.41 14.56 4.99
C GLY A 100 -16.89 14.50 5.04
N ILE A 101 -16.28 13.80 4.09
CA ILE A 101 -14.81 13.69 3.91
C ILE A 101 -14.22 15.07 3.68
N ARG A 102 -14.82 15.88 2.79
CA ARG A 102 -14.35 17.23 2.49
C ARG A 102 -14.39 18.13 3.73
N ARG A 103 -15.47 18.09 4.50
CA ARG A 103 -15.59 18.86 5.76
C ARG A 103 -14.57 18.37 6.80
N TRP A 104 -14.39 17.06 6.94
CA TRP A 104 -13.41 16.49 7.86
C TRP A 104 -11.99 16.97 7.51
N LEU A 105 -11.58 16.84 6.26
CA LEU A 105 -10.26 17.30 5.80
C LEU A 105 -10.10 18.83 5.93
N GLN A 106 -11.14 19.61 5.62
CA GLN A 106 -11.11 21.08 5.74
C GLN A 106 -11.08 21.53 7.21
N GLY A 107 -11.80 20.87 8.10
CA GLY A 107 -11.80 21.19 9.54
C GLY A 107 -10.41 21.13 10.15
N LYS A 108 -9.61 20.17 9.71
CA LYS A 108 -8.23 19.99 10.20
C LYS A 108 -7.20 20.95 9.59
N ARG A 109 -7.49 21.57 8.44
CA ARG A 109 -6.65 22.67 7.89
C ARG A 109 -6.55 23.85 8.84
N ARG A 110 -7.62 24.17 9.58
CA ARG A 110 -7.64 25.32 10.52
C ARG A 110 -6.75 25.10 11.74
N THR A 111 -6.59 23.85 12.21
CA THR A 111 -5.76 23.52 13.36
C THR A 111 -4.29 23.32 13.01
N ARG A 112 -3.95 23.10 11.72
CA ARG A 112 -2.58 22.84 11.23
C ARG A 112 -1.96 23.98 10.43
N ALA A 113 -2.58 25.14 10.37
CA ALA A 113 -1.99 26.36 9.75
C ALA A 113 -0.62 26.76 10.34
N LEU A 114 -0.14 26.03 11.36
CA LEU A 114 1.12 26.28 12.05
C LEU A 114 2.29 25.41 11.55
N ASP A 115 2.07 24.41 10.67
CA ASP A 115 3.16 23.65 10.03
C ASP A 115 3.28 24.04 8.55
N PRO A 116 4.21 24.94 8.18
CA PRO A 116 4.42 25.36 6.78
C PRO A 116 4.87 24.22 5.87
N ARG A 117 5.30 23.07 6.43
CA ARG A 117 5.77 21.89 5.69
C ARG A 117 4.64 20.89 5.42
N ALA A 118 3.48 21.06 6.05
CA ALA A 118 2.30 20.29 5.69
C ALA A 118 1.85 20.78 4.32
N ALA A 119 2.19 20.03 3.25
CA ALA A 119 1.61 20.26 1.95
C ALA A 119 0.10 20.36 2.09
N SER A 120 -0.48 21.34 1.45
CA SER A 120 -1.89 21.70 1.60
C SER A 120 -2.75 20.46 1.30
N TRP A 121 -3.53 19.99 2.27
CA TRP A 121 -4.62 19.04 2.03
C TRP A 121 -5.67 19.61 1.05
N ALA A 122 -5.46 20.86 0.58
CA ALA A 122 -6.27 21.52 -0.42
C ALA A 122 -6.21 20.82 -1.79
N ASP A 123 -5.07 20.20 -2.08
CA ASP A 123 -4.80 19.61 -3.39
C ASP A 123 -5.14 18.11 -3.42
N ILE A 124 -5.71 17.57 -2.35
CA ILE A 124 -6.18 16.19 -2.31
C ILE A 124 -7.46 16.09 -3.16
N ARG A 125 -7.39 15.23 -4.17
CA ARG A 125 -8.55 14.82 -4.95
C ARG A 125 -9.38 13.83 -4.14
N LEU A 126 -10.70 13.90 -4.26
CA LEU A 126 -11.64 12.98 -3.61
C LEU A 126 -12.38 12.19 -4.67
N GLU A 127 -12.33 10.87 -4.55
CA GLU A 127 -13.04 9.95 -5.46
C GLU A 127 -13.75 8.88 -4.64
N PRO A 128 -15.00 8.51 -4.98
CA PRO A 128 -15.63 7.36 -4.36
C PRO A 128 -14.94 6.08 -4.81
N GLN A 129 -14.75 5.13 -3.90
CA GLN A 129 -14.38 3.77 -4.30
C GLN A 129 -15.45 3.22 -5.24
N ALA A 130 -15.02 2.47 -6.25
CA ALA A 130 -15.95 1.86 -7.17
C ALA A 130 -16.94 0.97 -6.40
N GLY A 131 -18.22 1.18 -6.61
CA GLY A 131 -19.25 0.33 -6.02
C GLY A 131 -19.20 -1.08 -6.62
N GLY A 132 -19.35 -2.10 -5.77
CA GLY A 132 -19.29 -3.51 -6.17
C GLY A 132 -17.87 -4.06 -6.29
N GLY A 133 -17.77 -5.39 -6.36
CA GLY A 133 -16.49 -6.11 -6.38
C GLY A 133 -15.85 -6.25 -4.99
N ASP A 134 -14.82 -7.06 -4.93
CA ASP A 134 -14.01 -7.27 -3.73
C ASP A 134 -12.97 -6.16 -3.52
N LEU A 135 -12.11 -6.33 -2.52
CA LEU A 135 -11.05 -5.35 -2.23
C LEU A 135 -10.07 -5.24 -3.39
N GLY A 136 -9.73 -6.35 -4.05
CA GLY A 136 -8.82 -6.38 -5.19
C GLY A 136 -9.33 -5.56 -6.36
N GLU A 137 -10.58 -5.75 -6.73
CA GLU A 137 -11.19 -4.99 -7.83
C GLU A 137 -11.26 -3.49 -7.51
N ARG A 138 -11.55 -3.11 -6.26
CA ARG A 138 -11.52 -1.71 -5.84
C ARG A 138 -10.12 -1.11 -5.92
N MET A 139 -9.08 -1.84 -5.46
CA MET A 139 -7.69 -1.41 -5.57
C MET A 139 -7.25 -1.29 -7.02
N ARG A 140 -7.57 -2.29 -7.86
CA ARG A 140 -7.24 -2.27 -9.28
C ARG A 140 -7.81 -1.02 -9.96
N ARG A 141 -9.10 -0.74 -9.79
CA ARG A 141 -9.77 0.44 -10.40
C ARG A 141 -9.17 1.76 -9.91
N ALA A 142 -8.83 1.85 -8.62
CA ALA A 142 -8.21 3.05 -8.07
C ALA A 142 -6.78 3.25 -8.60
N LEU A 143 -6.00 2.18 -8.75
CA LEU A 143 -4.68 2.23 -9.34
C LEU A 143 -4.73 2.56 -10.84
N ASP A 144 -5.65 1.96 -11.61
CA ASP A 144 -5.86 2.27 -13.02
C ASP A 144 -6.26 3.74 -13.23
N HIS A 145 -7.16 4.26 -12.36
CA HIS A 145 -7.50 5.67 -12.35
C HIS A 145 -6.27 6.56 -12.06
N ALA A 146 -5.45 6.19 -11.07
CA ALA A 146 -4.25 6.91 -10.71
C ALA A 146 -3.19 6.86 -11.82
N LEU A 147 -2.99 5.73 -12.48
CA LEU A 147 -2.08 5.60 -13.61
C LEU A 147 -2.54 6.43 -14.82
N SER A 148 -3.85 6.52 -15.04
CA SER A 148 -4.40 7.26 -16.20
C SER A 148 -4.51 8.77 -15.97
N ARG A 149 -4.65 9.24 -14.71
CA ARG A 149 -4.96 10.64 -14.36
C ARG A 149 -4.12 11.20 -13.20
N GLY A 150 -3.13 10.46 -12.72
CA GLY A 150 -2.34 10.81 -11.55
C GLY A 150 -1.18 11.76 -11.81
N GLY A 151 -0.93 12.17 -13.04
CA GLY A 151 0.06 13.19 -13.33
C GLY A 151 -0.28 14.54 -12.70
N SER A 152 0.70 15.39 -12.48
CA SER A 152 0.52 16.72 -11.89
C SER A 152 -0.42 17.62 -12.69
N ASP A 153 -0.45 17.41 -14.01
CA ASP A 153 -1.32 18.07 -14.97
C ASP A 153 -2.67 17.37 -15.18
N GLY A 154 -2.93 16.26 -14.44
CA GLY A 154 -4.12 15.42 -14.61
C GLY A 154 -3.99 14.38 -15.72
N GLY A 155 -2.83 14.26 -16.35
CA GLY A 155 -2.52 13.25 -17.35
C GLY A 155 -2.05 11.92 -16.77
N PRO A 156 -1.53 11.01 -17.63
CA PRO A 156 -1.02 9.71 -17.19
C PRO A 156 0.17 9.81 -16.25
N CYS A 157 0.30 8.84 -15.37
CA CYS A 157 1.41 8.67 -14.44
C CYS A 157 2.04 7.28 -14.64
N ALA A 158 3.36 7.20 -14.61
CA ALA A 158 4.06 5.93 -14.82
C ALA A 158 3.97 4.96 -13.63
N LYS A 159 3.67 5.48 -12.45
CA LYS A 159 3.64 4.73 -11.20
C LYS A 159 2.45 5.14 -10.36
N ALA A 160 1.84 4.18 -9.67
CA ALA A 160 0.80 4.46 -8.69
C ALA A 160 1.02 3.61 -7.43
N ILE A 161 0.66 4.16 -6.30
CA ILE A 161 0.75 3.47 -4.99
C ILE A 161 -0.61 3.58 -4.32
N VAL A 162 -1.12 2.49 -3.77
CA VAL A 162 -2.28 2.48 -2.88
C VAL A 162 -1.85 2.11 -1.46
N ILE A 163 -2.38 2.83 -0.49
CA ILE A 163 -2.21 2.60 0.95
C ILE A 163 -3.55 2.66 1.68
N GLY A 164 -3.64 2.00 2.84
CA GLY A 164 -4.71 2.19 3.82
C GLY A 164 -4.44 3.35 4.77
N THR A 165 -5.38 3.57 5.69
CA THR A 165 -5.27 4.56 6.78
C THR A 165 -5.14 3.93 8.16
N ASP A 166 -4.92 2.62 8.20
CA ASP A 166 -4.96 1.77 9.41
C ASP A 166 -3.57 1.47 9.98
N ILE A 167 -2.53 2.03 9.38
CA ILE A 167 -1.13 1.72 9.67
C ILE A 167 -0.47 2.91 10.38
N PRO A 168 -0.56 3.01 11.70
CA PRO A 168 -0.05 4.18 12.43
C PRO A 168 1.47 4.35 12.36
N SER A 169 2.23 3.31 12.02
CA SER A 169 3.68 3.36 11.86
C SER A 169 4.13 3.74 10.44
N LEU A 170 3.22 3.88 9.47
CA LEU A 170 3.58 4.29 8.12
C LEU A 170 4.14 5.71 8.13
N ASP A 171 5.24 5.92 7.39
CA ASP A 171 5.90 7.22 7.25
C ASP A 171 6.22 7.51 5.79
N ALA A 172 6.57 8.76 5.45
CA ALA A 172 6.94 9.20 4.11
C ALA A 172 8.05 8.34 3.49
N LYS A 173 9.05 7.93 4.29
CA LYS A 173 10.15 7.05 3.85
C LYS A 173 9.67 5.74 3.23
N HIS A 174 8.56 5.16 3.71
CA HIS A 174 8.03 3.91 3.17
C HIS A 174 7.45 4.12 1.77
N VAL A 175 6.71 5.21 1.58
CA VAL A 175 6.15 5.58 0.28
C VAL A 175 7.25 5.93 -0.72
N ASP A 176 8.20 6.79 -0.34
CA ASP A 176 9.32 7.18 -1.21
C ASP A 176 10.22 5.98 -1.56
N ARG A 177 10.41 5.05 -0.61
CA ARG A 177 11.10 3.77 -0.87
C ARG A 177 10.37 2.94 -1.91
N ALA A 178 9.04 2.82 -1.81
CA ALA A 178 8.23 2.09 -2.80
C ALA A 178 8.34 2.73 -4.19
N VAL A 179 8.28 4.07 -4.29
CA VAL A 179 8.48 4.78 -5.57
C VAL A 179 9.85 4.47 -6.17
N THR A 180 10.90 4.43 -5.33
CA THR A 180 12.27 4.08 -5.77
C THR A 180 12.35 2.64 -6.29
N LEU A 181 11.73 1.70 -5.60
CA LEU A 181 11.72 0.29 -6.03
C LEU A 181 10.96 0.10 -7.36
N LEU A 182 9.92 0.90 -7.62
CA LEU A 182 9.20 0.92 -8.88
C LEU A 182 10.03 1.47 -10.06
N ASP A 183 11.21 2.04 -9.84
CA ASP A 183 12.12 2.39 -10.95
C ASP A 183 12.61 1.15 -11.69
N THR A 184 12.72 0.00 -11.02
CA THR A 184 13.27 -1.24 -11.56
C THR A 184 12.30 -2.43 -11.55
N HIS A 185 11.18 -2.35 -10.81
CA HIS A 185 10.21 -3.42 -10.68
C HIS A 185 8.82 -2.98 -11.15
N ASP A 186 7.98 -3.95 -11.48
CA ASP A 186 6.61 -3.69 -11.94
C ASP A 186 5.63 -3.58 -10.76
N ALA A 187 5.96 -4.23 -9.62
CA ALA A 187 5.18 -4.17 -8.40
C ALA A 187 6.06 -4.08 -7.14
N VAL A 188 5.51 -3.48 -6.09
CA VAL A 188 6.10 -3.39 -4.74
C VAL A 188 5.02 -3.66 -3.71
N PHE A 189 5.28 -4.57 -2.79
CA PHE A 189 4.39 -4.89 -1.68
C PHE A 189 5.03 -4.45 -0.35
N GLY A 190 4.32 -3.63 0.43
CA GLY A 190 4.68 -3.32 1.82
C GLY A 190 3.99 -4.33 2.74
N PRO A 191 4.71 -5.32 3.30
CA PRO A 191 4.11 -6.43 4.04
C PRO A 191 3.46 -5.98 5.35
N ALA A 192 2.26 -6.48 5.66
CA ALA A 192 1.60 -6.31 6.93
C ALA A 192 1.83 -7.52 7.86
N VAL A 193 1.63 -7.30 9.16
CA VAL A 193 1.86 -8.36 10.18
C VAL A 193 0.80 -9.46 10.08
N ASP A 194 -0.41 -9.12 9.65
CA ASP A 194 -1.55 -10.04 9.48
C ASP A 194 -1.43 -10.99 8.28
N GLY A 195 -0.36 -10.88 7.47
CA GLY A 195 -0.15 -11.68 6.26
C GLY A 195 -0.70 -11.04 4.98
N GLY A 196 -1.26 -9.84 5.09
CA GLY A 196 -1.60 -8.97 3.97
C GLY A 196 -0.47 -8.01 3.60
N TYR A 197 -0.85 -6.87 3.03
CA TYR A 197 0.07 -5.76 2.76
C TYR A 197 -0.63 -4.42 3.02
N TYR A 198 0.13 -3.47 3.58
CA TYR A 198 -0.35 -2.13 3.86
C TYR A 198 -0.16 -1.17 2.68
N LEU A 199 0.68 -1.56 1.73
CA LEU A 199 1.04 -0.78 0.56
C LEU A 199 1.16 -1.71 -0.65
N LEU A 200 0.55 -1.32 -1.76
CA LEU A 200 0.79 -1.89 -3.08
C LEU A 200 1.17 -0.77 -4.03
N GLY A 201 2.39 -0.85 -4.56
CA GLY A 201 2.86 0.01 -5.64
C GLY A 201 2.88 -0.75 -6.95
N VAL A 202 2.50 -0.09 -8.04
CA VAL A 202 2.52 -0.65 -9.40
C VAL A 202 3.11 0.33 -10.39
N ARG A 203 3.75 -0.22 -11.42
CA ARG A 203 4.15 0.51 -12.61
C ARG A 203 3.10 0.30 -13.70
N ALA A 204 2.87 1.35 -14.51
CA ALA A 204 2.06 1.24 -15.71
C ALA A 204 2.64 0.17 -16.66
N SER A 205 1.78 -0.75 -17.09
CA SER A 205 2.17 -1.75 -18.08
C SER A 205 2.54 -1.03 -19.40
N THR A 206 3.77 -1.21 -19.84
CA THR A 206 4.16 -0.83 -21.20
C THR A 206 3.87 -2.04 -22.08
N SER A 207 2.75 -2.04 -22.79
CA SER A 207 2.54 -3.02 -23.84
C SER A 207 3.70 -2.88 -24.83
N LYS A 208 4.61 -3.83 -24.88
CA LYS A 208 5.42 -4.04 -26.07
C LYS A 208 4.44 -4.49 -27.13
N SER A 209 4.00 -3.56 -27.97
CA SER A 209 3.42 -3.92 -29.25
C SER A 209 4.54 -4.60 -30.01
N GLY A 210 4.52 -5.93 -30.02
CA GLY A 210 5.33 -6.71 -30.92
C GLY A 210 4.84 -6.50 -32.34
N THR A 211 5.23 -5.39 -32.93
CA THR A 211 5.24 -5.23 -34.40
C THR A 211 6.60 -5.65 -34.89
N ASP A 212 6.83 -6.96 -34.92
CA ASP A 212 7.70 -7.51 -35.96
C ASP A 212 6.79 -7.89 -37.12
N GLY A 213 7.03 -7.23 -38.21
CA GLY A 213 6.21 -7.26 -39.41
C GLY A 213 6.16 -8.64 -40.07
N GLY A 214 4.98 -8.99 -40.48
CA GLY A 214 4.71 -10.13 -41.35
C GLY A 214 3.29 -10.03 -41.85
N ALA A 215 3.04 -9.20 -42.85
CA ALA A 215 1.77 -9.17 -43.55
C ALA A 215 1.57 -10.50 -44.30
N GLY A 216 0.53 -11.28 -43.89
CA GLY A 216 -0.04 -12.33 -44.69
C GLY A 216 -1.57 -12.28 -44.57
N PRO A 217 -2.31 -12.18 -45.69
CA PRO A 217 -3.77 -12.07 -45.64
C PRO A 217 -4.43 -13.46 -45.61
N GLY A 218 -5.37 -13.62 -44.68
CA GLY A 218 -6.40 -14.65 -44.81
C GLY A 218 -6.54 -15.58 -43.61
N ALA A 219 -7.65 -15.48 -42.88
CA ALA A 219 -8.57 -16.56 -42.56
C ALA A 219 -9.43 -16.26 -41.32
N VAL A 220 -10.67 -16.13 -41.59
CA VAL A 220 -11.94 -16.46 -40.91
C VAL A 220 -11.94 -16.96 -39.45
N SER A 221 -12.75 -16.24 -38.70
CA SER A 221 -13.71 -16.59 -37.62
C SER A 221 -13.57 -17.94 -36.90
N GLY A 222 -13.69 -17.85 -35.58
CA GLY A 222 -14.32 -18.86 -34.73
C GLY A 222 -13.45 -19.37 -33.58
N GLY A 223 -13.83 -19.13 -32.35
CA GLY A 223 -13.32 -19.88 -31.20
C GLY A 223 -13.16 -19.04 -29.94
N ALA A 224 -14.15 -19.15 -29.03
CA ALA A 224 -14.08 -18.71 -27.68
C ALA A 224 -12.90 -19.43 -26.97
N GLY A 225 -11.85 -18.69 -26.63
CA GLY A 225 -10.76 -19.14 -25.82
C GLY A 225 -10.56 -18.16 -24.67
N SER A 226 -10.60 -18.65 -23.44
CA SER A 226 -10.27 -17.97 -22.21
C SER A 226 -8.83 -17.41 -22.31
N GLY A 227 -8.73 -16.18 -22.80
CA GLY A 227 -7.48 -15.48 -22.96
C GLY A 227 -7.08 -14.80 -21.66
N GLY A 228 -5.90 -15.11 -21.14
CA GLY A 228 -5.22 -14.32 -20.15
C GLY A 228 -5.12 -12.88 -20.63
N GLY A 229 -5.94 -12.01 -20.05
CA GLY A 229 -6.02 -10.59 -20.42
C GLY A 229 -4.76 -9.86 -20.03
N GLY A 230 -3.88 -9.60 -20.99
CA GLY A 230 -2.78 -8.67 -20.81
C GLY A 230 -3.32 -7.32 -20.42
N ALA A 231 -2.63 -6.62 -19.48
CA ALA A 231 -2.96 -5.27 -19.10
C ALA A 231 -2.90 -4.36 -20.33
N GLY A 232 -3.92 -3.52 -20.50
CA GLY A 232 -3.86 -2.43 -21.46
C GLY A 232 -2.73 -1.45 -21.10
N PRO A 233 -2.23 -0.67 -22.08
CA PRO A 233 -1.21 0.33 -21.80
C PRO A 233 -1.70 1.30 -20.73
N GLY A 234 -0.87 1.53 -19.69
CA GLY A 234 -1.18 2.44 -18.59
C GLY A 234 -2.05 1.87 -17.48
N ALA A 235 -2.28 0.55 -17.41
CA ALA A 235 -3.02 -0.10 -16.35
C ALA A 235 -2.13 -1.00 -15.47
N ALA A 236 -2.59 -1.30 -14.25
CA ALA A 236 -1.98 -2.30 -13.39
C ALA A 236 -2.22 -3.71 -13.95
N HIS A 237 -1.27 -4.63 -13.73
CA HIS A 237 -1.39 -5.99 -14.25
C HIS A 237 -2.54 -6.73 -13.55
N PRO A 238 -3.54 -7.25 -14.30
CA PRO A 238 -4.76 -7.81 -13.70
C PRO A 238 -4.53 -8.99 -12.77
N ALA A 239 -3.50 -9.81 -13.07
CA ALA A 239 -3.20 -11.00 -12.29
C ALA A 239 -2.95 -10.74 -10.80
N MET A 240 -2.49 -9.54 -10.42
CA MET A 240 -2.29 -9.17 -9.01
C MET A 240 -3.60 -9.10 -8.21
N PHE A 241 -4.74 -9.14 -8.87
CA PHE A 241 -6.06 -8.92 -8.27
C PHE A 241 -7.03 -10.07 -8.54
N THR A 242 -6.65 -11.04 -9.38
CA THR A 242 -7.51 -12.15 -9.79
C THR A 242 -7.25 -13.35 -8.87
N ASP A 243 -8.33 -13.99 -8.39
CA ASP A 243 -8.30 -15.21 -7.57
C ASP A 243 -7.48 -15.07 -6.27
N ILE A 244 -7.38 -13.86 -5.73
CA ILE A 244 -6.73 -13.60 -4.44
C ILE A 244 -7.78 -13.76 -3.32
N PRO A 245 -7.51 -14.56 -2.27
CA PRO A 245 -8.43 -14.76 -1.15
C PRO A 245 -8.37 -13.56 -0.19
N TRP A 246 -8.99 -12.45 -0.59
CA TRP A 246 -8.96 -11.20 0.18
C TRP A 246 -9.45 -11.39 1.62
N SER A 247 -8.89 -10.59 2.53
CA SER A 247 -9.19 -10.63 3.98
C SER A 247 -8.76 -11.92 4.68
N THR A 248 -7.74 -12.58 4.16
CA THR A 248 -7.10 -13.75 4.79
C THR A 248 -5.62 -13.46 5.11
N GLY A 249 -5.03 -14.27 6.00
CA GLY A 249 -3.60 -14.17 6.34
C GLY A 249 -2.64 -14.62 5.23
N THR A 250 -3.13 -15.00 4.04
CA THR A 250 -2.32 -15.47 2.92
C THR A 250 -2.28 -14.51 1.73
N VAL A 251 -2.99 -13.38 1.81
CA VAL A 251 -3.14 -12.40 0.71
C VAL A 251 -1.80 -12.04 0.06
N LEU A 252 -0.78 -11.71 0.86
CA LEU A 252 0.54 -11.37 0.32
C LEU A 252 1.15 -12.54 -0.46
N VAL A 253 1.15 -13.73 0.12
CA VAL A 253 1.75 -14.93 -0.50
C VAL A 253 1.04 -15.29 -1.80
N ASP A 254 -0.28 -15.22 -1.82
CA ASP A 254 -1.08 -15.54 -3.01
C ASP A 254 -0.91 -14.47 -4.09
N SER A 255 -0.80 -13.18 -3.72
CA SER A 255 -0.46 -12.10 -4.67
C SER A 255 0.93 -12.28 -5.30
N LEU A 256 1.93 -12.70 -4.52
CA LEU A 256 3.28 -12.98 -5.04
C LEU A 256 3.28 -14.19 -5.99
N ARG A 257 2.56 -15.26 -5.66
CA ARG A 257 2.38 -16.42 -6.55
C ARG A 257 1.71 -16.04 -7.87
N ALA A 258 0.69 -15.17 -7.80
CA ALA A 258 0.03 -14.65 -8.99
C ALA A 258 0.99 -13.80 -9.85
N CYS A 259 1.86 -12.99 -9.23
CA CYS A 259 2.93 -12.26 -9.94
C CYS A 259 3.89 -13.22 -10.63
N ASP A 260 4.40 -14.25 -9.92
CA ASP A 260 5.32 -15.25 -10.47
C ASP A 260 4.71 -15.99 -11.67
N ALA A 261 3.46 -16.44 -11.55
CA ALA A 261 2.75 -17.16 -12.59
C ALA A 261 2.53 -16.33 -13.87
N ASN A 262 2.50 -15.01 -13.75
CA ASN A 262 2.22 -14.09 -14.85
C ASN A 262 3.44 -13.24 -15.27
N GLY A 263 4.62 -13.52 -14.73
CA GLY A 263 5.85 -12.83 -15.10
C GLY A 263 5.91 -11.36 -14.67
N VAL A 264 5.14 -10.96 -13.66
CA VAL A 264 5.19 -9.62 -13.06
C VAL A 264 6.40 -9.54 -12.14
N ALA A 265 7.35 -8.66 -12.46
CA ALA A 265 8.55 -8.47 -11.66
C ALA A 265 8.24 -7.62 -10.42
N TYR A 266 8.30 -8.19 -9.23
CA TYR A 266 8.10 -7.45 -7.99
C TYR A 266 9.40 -7.29 -7.19
N ALA A 267 9.48 -6.20 -6.40
CA ALA A 267 10.61 -5.96 -5.53
C ALA A 267 10.68 -7.01 -4.41
N PRO A 268 11.89 -7.42 -3.96
CA PRO A 268 12.01 -8.33 -2.81
C PRO A 268 11.22 -7.80 -1.62
N VAL A 269 10.36 -8.63 -1.02
CA VAL A 269 9.48 -8.21 0.09
C VAL A 269 10.28 -7.66 1.27
N ALA A 270 11.47 -8.21 1.54
CA ALA A 270 12.40 -7.72 2.57
C ALA A 270 12.95 -6.31 2.29
N SER A 271 12.71 -5.74 1.09
CA SER A 271 13.08 -4.35 0.78
C SER A 271 12.15 -3.32 1.43
N MET A 272 10.99 -3.77 1.93
CA MET A 272 10.00 -2.96 2.63
C MET A 272 9.89 -3.42 4.08
N GLU A 273 9.76 -2.48 4.99
CA GLU A 273 9.53 -2.77 6.40
C GLU A 273 8.17 -3.41 6.60
N ARG A 274 8.08 -4.43 7.48
CA ARG A 274 6.79 -5.02 7.87
C ARG A 274 6.13 -4.15 8.93
N LEU A 275 4.91 -3.69 8.66
CA LEU A 275 4.16 -2.82 9.57
C LEU A 275 2.90 -3.53 10.09
N ARG A 276 2.40 -3.06 11.24
CA ARG A 276 1.17 -3.54 11.86
C ARG A 276 0.02 -2.61 11.49
N ASP A 277 -1.07 -3.20 11.03
CA ASP A 277 -2.39 -2.57 10.99
C ASP A 277 -3.05 -2.62 12.37
N VAL A 278 -3.91 -1.68 12.65
CA VAL A 278 -4.61 -1.57 13.93
C VAL A 278 -6.11 -1.69 13.69
N ASP A 279 -6.67 -2.86 14.03
CA ASP A 279 -8.09 -3.18 13.85
C ASP A 279 -8.83 -3.46 15.16
N ALA A 280 -8.15 -3.95 16.20
CA ALA A 280 -8.69 -4.31 17.50
C ALA A 280 -7.85 -3.70 18.63
N ALA A 281 -8.31 -3.82 19.88
CA ALA A 281 -7.59 -3.32 21.06
C ALA A 281 -6.21 -3.97 21.22
N ASP A 282 -6.11 -5.28 20.97
CA ASP A 282 -4.83 -6.00 21.01
C ASP A 282 -3.82 -5.45 20.00
N ASP A 283 -4.27 -4.98 18.83
CA ASP A 283 -3.39 -4.36 17.84
C ASP A 283 -2.88 -3.01 18.32
N VAL A 284 -3.74 -2.20 18.97
CA VAL A 284 -3.34 -0.93 19.60
C VAL A 284 -2.27 -1.20 20.65
N TYR A 285 -2.52 -2.15 21.54
CA TYR A 285 -1.58 -2.54 22.58
C TYR A 285 -0.24 -2.98 21.98
N ALA A 286 -0.27 -3.96 21.08
CA ALA A 286 0.95 -4.50 20.45
C ALA A 286 1.71 -3.44 19.63
N TRP A 287 0.99 -2.48 19.00
CA TRP A 287 1.63 -1.38 18.30
C TRP A 287 2.34 -0.44 19.25
N ILE A 288 1.75 -0.12 20.41
CA ILE A 288 2.34 0.74 21.43
C ILE A 288 3.55 0.06 22.07
N GLU A 289 3.44 -1.23 22.44
CA GLU A 289 4.55 -1.99 23.03
C GLU A 289 5.76 -2.10 22.11
N CYS A 290 5.55 -2.37 20.83
CA CYS A 290 6.63 -2.37 19.84
C CYS A 290 7.43 -1.06 19.80
N ARG A 291 6.87 0.04 20.30
CA ARG A 291 7.55 1.33 20.43
C ARG A 291 8.62 1.31 21.52
N PHE A 292 8.34 0.70 22.66
CA PHE A 292 9.28 0.68 23.79
C PHE A 292 10.47 -0.25 23.52
N ASP A 293 10.24 -1.33 22.77
CA ASP A 293 11.27 -2.32 22.44
C ASP A 293 12.24 -1.85 21.32
N ARG A 294 11.77 -0.95 20.45
CA ARG A 294 12.51 -0.49 19.27
C ARG A 294 13.18 0.89 19.40
N SER A 295 12.95 1.62 20.48
CA SER A 295 13.55 2.93 20.67
C SER A 295 15.08 2.89 20.76
N ALA A 296 15.66 1.72 21.08
CA ALA A 296 17.09 1.51 21.18
C ALA A 296 17.79 1.17 19.85
N ASP A 297 17.09 0.59 18.85
CA ASP A 297 17.79 -0.09 17.75
C ASP A 297 17.35 0.27 16.30
N THR A 298 16.16 0.83 16.07
CA THR A 298 15.66 0.98 14.69
C THR A 298 15.25 2.39 14.25
N GLY A 299 15.23 3.38 15.13
CA GLY A 299 14.88 4.76 14.77
C GLY A 299 13.45 4.95 14.20
N VAL A 300 12.55 4.00 14.41
CA VAL A 300 11.15 4.14 13.99
C VAL A 300 10.44 5.08 14.96
N TYR A 301 10.26 6.31 14.52
CA TYR A 301 9.52 7.33 15.28
C TYR A 301 8.02 7.05 15.24
N VAL A 302 7.45 6.61 16.34
CA VAL A 302 6.01 6.64 16.58
C VAL A 302 5.68 7.98 17.22
N PRO A 303 4.76 8.78 16.66
CA PRO A 303 4.40 10.06 17.24
C PRO A 303 3.85 9.87 18.65
N ASN A 304 4.41 10.58 19.60
CA ASN A 304 4.00 10.51 21.00
C ASN A 304 2.49 10.74 21.17
N GLU A 305 1.96 11.76 20.53
CA GLU A 305 0.54 12.15 20.65
C GLU A 305 -0.45 11.03 20.25
N LEU A 306 -0.16 10.26 19.20
CA LEU A 306 -1.06 9.18 18.79
C LEU A 306 -0.90 7.96 19.69
N ALA A 307 0.30 7.65 20.17
CA ALA A 307 0.52 6.58 21.13
C ALA A 307 -0.10 6.89 22.48
N ASP A 308 0.02 8.13 22.96
CA ASP A 308 -0.63 8.59 24.19
C ASP A 308 -2.16 8.49 24.06
N ALA A 309 -2.72 8.86 22.91
CA ALA A 309 -4.14 8.66 22.64
C ALA A 309 -4.55 7.18 22.62
N GLY A 310 -3.68 6.29 22.14
CA GLY A 310 -3.91 4.84 22.19
C GLY A 310 -3.89 4.30 23.61
N TRP A 311 -2.97 4.77 24.45
CA TRP A 311 -2.94 4.42 25.89
C TRP A 311 -4.16 4.90 26.62
N ASP A 312 -4.57 6.15 26.43
CA ASP A 312 -5.76 6.72 27.04
C ASP A 312 -7.00 5.90 26.64
N LEU A 313 -7.09 5.53 25.38
CA LEU A 313 -8.17 4.71 24.85
C LEU A 313 -8.27 3.35 25.55
N LEU A 314 -7.13 2.64 25.70
CA LEU A 314 -7.10 1.31 26.32
C LEU A 314 -7.39 1.37 27.83
N ARG A 315 -6.84 2.36 28.54
CA ARG A 315 -7.07 2.59 29.97
C ARG A 315 -8.53 2.86 30.27
N ASP A 316 -9.15 3.75 29.49
CA ASP A 316 -10.54 4.18 29.70
C ASP A 316 -11.53 3.06 29.36
N SER A 317 -11.13 2.08 28.55
CA SER A 317 -11.95 0.89 28.24
C SER A 317 -11.85 -0.25 29.26
N GLY A 318 -11.01 -0.11 30.28
CA GLY A 318 -10.81 -1.17 31.29
C GLY A 318 -10.00 -2.37 30.78
N HIS A 319 -9.37 -2.27 29.62
CA HIS A 319 -8.38 -3.25 29.16
C HIS A 319 -7.22 -3.22 30.16
N GLY A 320 -6.98 -4.32 30.86
CA GLY A 320 -6.03 -4.44 31.97
C GLY A 320 -4.56 -4.33 31.56
N CYS A 321 -4.20 -3.22 30.94
CA CYS A 321 -2.84 -2.88 30.59
C CYS A 321 -2.16 -2.25 31.80
N THR A 322 -1.21 -2.96 32.41
CA THR A 322 -0.24 -2.33 33.28
C THR A 322 0.63 -1.40 32.44
N GLU A 323 0.63 -0.10 32.75
CA GLU A 323 1.55 0.84 32.11
C GLU A 323 2.98 0.27 32.17
N PRO A 324 3.69 0.18 31.04
CA PRO A 324 5.12 -0.05 31.10
C PRO A 324 5.71 1.15 31.85
N HIS A 325 6.59 0.89 32.81
CA HIS A 325 7.26 1.91 33.59
C HIS A 325 7.71 3.07 32.69
N ARG A 326 7.11 4.23 32.88
CA ARG A 326 7.68 5.50 32.38
C ARG A 326 8.97 5.71 33.17
N ASP A 327 10.08 5.33 32.58
CA ASP A 327 11.37 5.79 33.05
C ASP A 327 11.43 7.30 32.73
N ASP A 328 11.27 8.10 33.78
CA ASP A 328 11.17 9.58 33.74
C ASP A 328 12.54 10.21 33.50
N THR A 329 13.35 9.61 32.62
CA THR A 329 14.58 10.23 32.16
C THR A 329 14.25 11.27 31.09
N ARG A 330 13.81 12.44 31.54
CA ARG A 330 13.92 13.68 30.79
C ARG A 330 15.38 13.85 30.40
N LEU A 331 15.66 13.83 29.10
CA LEU A 331 16.92 14.38 28.60
C LEU A 331 16.95 15.88 28.98
N PRO A 332 18.03 16.38 29.55
CA PRO A 332 18.19 17.80 29.81
C PRO A 332 18.27 18.57 28.49
N ASP A 333 17.79 19.82 28.53
CA ASP A 333 17.73 20.83 27.47
C ASP A 333 19.00 21.00 26.63
#